data_2838938e47b6cc2a57b441871abe3286
#
_entry.id   2838938e47b6cc2a57b441871abe3286
#
_cell.length_a   1.000
_cell.length_b   1.000
_cell.length_c   1.000
_cell.angle_alpha   90.00
_cell.angle_beta   90.00
_cell.angle_gamma   90.00
#
_symmetry.space_group_name_H-M   'P 1'
#
loop_
_entity.id
_entity.type
_entity.pdbx_description
1 polymer ?
#
loop_
_entity_poly.entity_id
_entity_poly.type
_entity_poly.pdbx_seq_one_letter_code
_entity_poly.pdbx_strand_id
1 'polypeptide(L)'
;IMASHPLGEYCITADTPRKIVGISGGMSVTPLRAMARSIADELTEQEITLFCGWDTNGEMLYREEFTALAERCDRIHVYFSVLRDPLPGDKHGYFTAEDILSRTDAAEAAYYLCGPQAMYRSLHDGLTAGGVAPARYHQEVPGELHRPPYPISVEEHYPLTITAGSRTVTVTAAAEETVLVALERAGVSPRAYCRSGSCGFCRAKLLTGEVWTDPARAGAPTDGMFHPCCSFPRSALTVV
;
A
#
# COMPACT_ATOMS: atom_id res chain seq x y z
N ILE A 1 7.74 5.22 24.56
CA ILE A 1 7.61 5.28 23.09
C ILE A 1 6.89 6.58 22.77
N MET A 2 7.48 7.40 21.90
CA MET A 2 6.78 8.55 21.32
C MET A 2 6.21 8.14 19.98
N ALA A 3 4.94 8.41 19.72
CA ALA A 3 4.28 8.17 18.46
C ALA A 3 3.74 9.49 17.91
N SER A 4 3.81 9.69 16.59
CA SER A 4 3.12 10.77 15.90
C SER A 4 1.63 10.46 15.79
N HIS A 5 0.83 11.44 15.39
CA HIS A 5 -0.52 11.18 14.95
C HIS A 5 -0.49 10.21 13.74
N PRO A 6 -1.52 9.36 13.58
CA PRO A 6 -1.70 8.60 12.35
C PRO A 6 -1.69 9.54 11.14
N LEU A 7 -1.01 9.12 10.07
CA LEU A 7 -0.90 9.88 8.83
C LEU A 7 -1.38 8.99 7.68
N GLY A 8 -1.97 9.59 6.67
CA GLY A 8 -2.42 8.91 5.47
C GLY A 8 -3.94 8.98 5.29
N GLU A 9 -4.39 8.53 4.13
CA GLU A 9 -5.80 8.60 3.68
C GLU A 9 -6.48 7.22 3.68
N TYR A 10 -5.77 6.17 4.14
CA TYR A 10 -6.30 4.81 4.21
C TYR A 10 -7.09 4.62 5.51
N CYS A 11 -8.20 5.32 5.63
CA CYS A 11 -9.05 5.31 6.81
C CYS A 11 -10.52 5.59 6.43
N ILE A 12 -11.44 5.24 7.32
CA ILE A 12 -12.84 5.65 7.24
C ILE A 12 -12.94 7.11 7.68
N THR A 13 -13.57 7.93 6.85
CA THR A 13 -13.86 9.35 7.11
C THR A 13 -15.36 9.61 7.03
N ALA A 14 -15.80 10.83 7.34
CA ALA A 14 -17.19 11.22 7.20
C ALA A 14 -17.72 11.14 5.74
N ASP A 15 -16.81 11.29 4.75
CA ASP A 15 -17.14 11.21 3.34
C ASP A 15 -17.05 9.79 2.76
N THR A 16 -16.62 8.80 3.57
CA THR A 16 -16.54 7.41 3.13
C THR A 16 -17.94 6.86 2.88
N PRO A 17 -18.21 6.26 1.71
CA PRO A 17 -19.48 5.62 1.44
C PRO A 17 -19.90 4.62 2.51
N ARG A 18 -21.21 4.38 2.65
CA ARG A 18 -21.73 3.42 3.61
C ARG A 18 -21.17 2.01 3.38
N LYS A 19 -21.05 1.61 2.11
CA LYS A 19 -20.51 0.30 1.73
C LYS A 19 -18.99 0.38 1.55
N ILE A 20 -18.27 -0.49 2.25
CA ILE A 20 -16.81 -0.64 2.15
C ILE A 20 -16.49 -2.05 1.70
N VAL A 21 -15.56 -2.17 0.78
CA VAL A 21 -14.97 -3.43 0.33
C VAL A 21 -13.50 -3.43 0.73
N GLY A 22 -13.12 -4.31 1.66
CA GLY A 22 -11.74 -4.48 2.09
C GLY A 22 -11.13 -5.72 1.44
N ILE A 23 -9.98 -5.55 0.79
CA ILE A 23 -9.27 -6.64 0.10
C ILE A 23 -7.84 -6.70 0.63
N SER A 24 -7.46 -7.84 1.20
CA SER A 24 -6.13 -8.01 1.76
C SER A 24 -5.41 -9.25 1.25
N GLY A 25 -4.08 -9.13 1.17
CA GLY A 25 -3.15 -10.25 0.95
C GLY A 25 -2.14 -10.35 2.08
N GLY A 26 -2.17 -11.47 2.81
CA GLY A 26 -1.23 -11.73 3.91
C GLY A 26 -1.36 -10.74 5.08
N MET A 27 -0.23 -10.29 5.60
CA MET A 27 -0.16 -9.41 6.79
C MET A 27 -0.81 -8.04 6.62
N SER A 28 -1.10 -7.64 5.39
CA SER A 28 -1.73 -6.36 5.07
C SER A 28 -3.21 -6.26 5.47
N VAL A 29 -3.73 -7.23 6.19
CA VAL A 29 -5.09 -7.27 6.74
C VAL A 29 -5.29 -6.32 7.95
N THR A 30 -4.22 -5.85 8.57
CA THR A 30 -4.26 -5.08 9.83
C THR A 30 -5.10 -3.79 9.77
N PRO A 31 -5.04 -2.95 8.73
CA PRO A 31 -5.89 -1.78 8.63
C PRO A 31 -7.38 -2.16 8.48
N LEU A 32 -7.67 -3.21 7.73
CA LEU A 32 -9.04 -3.70 7.54
C LEU A 32 -9.62 -4.27 8.84
N ARG A 33 -8.77 -4.89 9.67
CA ARG A 33 -9.15 -5.30 11.03
C ARG A 33 -9.59 -4.10 11.88
N ALA A 34 -8.85 -3.01 11.84
CA ALA A 34 -9.22 -1.79 12.57
C ALA A 34 -10.56 -1.22 12.08
N MET A 35 -10.81 -1.20 10.77
CA MET A 35 -12.08 -0.78 10.19
C MET A 35 -13.23 -1.69 10.63
N ALA A 36 -13.07 -3.02 10.56
CA ALA A 36 -14.08 -3.97 10.97
C ALA A 36 -14.43 -3.86 12.46
N ARG A 37 -13.42 -3.67 13.32
CA ARG A 37 -13.66 -3.43 14.75
C ARG A 37 -14.42 -2.14 14.99
N SER A 38 -14.04 -1.07 14.32
CA SER A 38 -14.72 0.23 14.42
C SER A 38 -16.21 0.12 14.07
N ILE A 39 -16.55 -0.68 13.07
CA ILE A 39 -17.94 -0.97 12.66
C ILE A 39 -18.64 -1.83 13.72
N ALA A 40 -17.99 -2.90 14.20
CA ALA A 40 -18.57 -3.81 15.20
C ALA A 40 -18.79 -3.14 16.57
N ASP A 41 -17.95 -2.15 16.90
CA ASP A 41 -18.03 -1.38 18.15
C ASP A 41 -18.92 -0.12 17.99
N GLU A 42 -19.67 -0.04 16.89
CA GLU A 42 -20.66 1.02 16.57
C GLU A 42 -20.06 2.45 16.53
N LEU A 43 -18.76 2.55 16.27
CA LEU A 43 -18.08 3.83 16.11
C LEU A 43 -18.34 4.48 14.74
N THR A 44 -18.86 3.71 13.80
CA THR A 44 -19.21 4.15 12.45
C THR A 44 -20.47 3.46 11.94
N GLU A 45 -21.16 4.04 10.94
CA GLU A 45 -22.38 3.49 10.35
C GLU A 45 -22.14 2.65 9.10
N GLN A 46 -20.89 2.51 8.68
CA GLN A 46 -20.54 1.75 7.48
C GLN A 46 -20.83 0.26 7.65
N GLU A 47 -20.90 -0.42 6.53
CA GLU A 47 -20.90 -1.87 6.40
C GLU A 47 -19.66 -2.29 5.60
N ILE A 48 -19.02 -3.41 5.94
CA ILE A 48 -17.81 -3.86 5.31
C ILE A 48 -17.90 -5.29 4.80
N THR A 49 -17.50 -5.50 3.55
CA THR A 49 -17.29 -6.82 2.97
C THR A 49 -15.78 -7.06 2.83
N LEU A 50 -15.26 -8.03 3.54
CA LEU A 50 -13.84 -8.36 3.59
C LEU A 50 -13.50 -9.56 2.70
N PHE A 51 -12.45 -9.43 1.90
CA PHE A 51 -11.83 -10.49 1.12
C PHE A 51 -10.39 -10.67 1.60
N CYS A 52 -10.15 -11.71 2.40
CA CYS A 52 -8.88 -11.95 3.07
C CYS A 52 -8.17 -13.15 2.45
N GLY A 53 -7.03 -12.94 1.78
CA GLY A 53 -6.27 -13.95 1.08
C GLY A 53 -4.95 -14.31 1.77
N TRP A 54 -4.62 -15.61 1.82
CA TRP A 54 -3.36 -16.13 2.34
C TRP A 54 -2.83 -17.30 1.51
N ASP A 55 -1.54 -17.59 1.66
CA ASP A 55 -0.93 -18.76 1.04
C ASP A 55 -1.32 -20.04 1.75
N THR A 56 -1.30 -20.04 3.09
CA THR A 56 -1.69 -21.16 3.92
C THR A 56 -2.64 -20.71 5.03
N ASN A 57 -3.52 -21.62 5.45
CA ASN A 57 -4.43 -21.34 6.55
C ASN A 57 -3.71 -21.14 7.89
N GLY A 58 -2.59 -21.86 8.13
CA GLY A 58 -1.80 -21.73 9.34
C GLY A 58 -1.11 -20.37 9.52
N GLU A 59 -0.92 -19.62 8.42
CA GLU A 59 -0.36 -18.27 8.45
C GLU A 59 -1.41 -17.17 8.57
N MET A 60 -2.70 -17.53 8.42
CA MET A 60 -3.80 -16.56 8.37
C MET A 60 -4.02 -15.86 9.70
N LEU A 61 -3.70 -14.57 9.73
CA LEU A 61 -3.90 -13.73 10.90
C LEU A 61 -5.38 -13.35 11.07
N TYR A 62 -5.85 -13.38 12.31
CA TYR A 62 -7.17 -12.88 12.73
C TYR A 62 -8.38 -13.60 12.12
N ARG A 63 -8.23 -14.81 11.56
CA ARG A 63 -9.36 -15.58 11.00
C ARG A 63 -10.50 -15.72 12.02
N GLU A 64 -10.18 -16.21 13.23
CA GLU A 64 -11.17 -16.41 14.28
C GLU A 64 -11.83 -15.09 14.70
N GLU A 65 -11.03 -14.01 14.80
CA GLU A 65 -11.55 -12.69 15.14
C GLU A 65 -12.52 -12.17 14.09
N PHE A 66 -12.17 -12.27 12.80
CA PHE A 66 -13.06 -11.84 11.72
C PHE A 66 -14.34 -12.67 11.66
N THR A 67 -14.26 -13.98 11.89
CA THR A 67 -15.42 -14.85 11.97
C THR A 67 -16.34 -14.40 13.12
N ALA A 68 -15.78 -14.19 14.32
CA ALA A 68 -16.54 -13.72 15.47
C ALA A 68 -17.14 -12.31 15.26
N LEU A 69 -16.42 -11.41 14.58
CA LEU A 69 -16.97 -10.09 14.23
C LEU A 69 -18.16 -10.19 13.28
N ALA A 70 -18.09 -11.05 12.27
CA ALA A 70 -19.19 -11.27 11.33
C ALA A 70 -20.40 -11.96 11.97
N GLU A 71 -20.18 -12.85 12.94
CA GLU A 71 -21.27 -13.51 13.70
C GLU A 71 -22.03 -12.54 14.61
N ARG A 72 -21.35 -11.54 15.20
CA ARG A 72 -21.94 -10.57 16.13
C ARG A 72 -22.47 -9.28 15.47
N CYS A 73 -22.08 -9.00 14.23
CA CYS A 73 -22.44 -7.77 13.52
C CYS A 73 -22.83 -8.05 12.08
N ASP A 74 -24.09 -7.85 11.75
CA ASP A 74 -24.70 -8.08 10.42
C ASP A 74 -24.16 -7.13 9.33
N ARG A 75 -23.45 -6.07 9.73
CA ARG A 75 -22.76 -5.12 8.83
C ARG A 75 -21.38 -5.58 8.41
N ILE A 76 -20.92 -6.76 8.85
CA ILE A 76 -19.59 -7.30 8.54
C ILE A 76 -19.76 -8.64 7.82
N HIS A 77 -19.25 -8.69 6.60
CA HIS A 77 -19.21 -9.92 5.80
C HIS A 77 -17.75 -10.28 5.52
N VAL A 78 -17.37 -11.54 5.68
CA VAL A 78 -15.98 -11.99 5.49
C VAL A 78 -15.93 -13.19 4.58
N TYR A 79 -15.03 -13.12 3.60
CA TYR A 79 -14.68 -14.20 2.70
C TYR A 79 -13.19 -14.48 2.81
N PHE A 80 -12.84 -15.76 2.91
CA PHE A 80 -11.45 -16.18 2.98
C PHE A 80 -11.03 -16.89 1.69
N SER A 81 -9.79 -16.69 1.29
CA SER A 81 -9.16 -17.45 0.22
C SER A 81 -7.80 -17.97 0.66
N VAL A 82 -7.53 -19.23 0.34
CA VAL A 82 -6.29 -19.90 0.73
C VAL A 82 -5.75 -20.67 -0.46
N LEU A 83 -4.44 -20.51 -0.73
CA LEU A 83 -3.83 -21.09 -1.92
C LEU A 83 -3.56 -22.58 -1.77
N ARG A 84 -3.06 -23.06 -0.62
CA ARG A 84 -2.53 -24.42 -0.46
C ARG A 84 -3.37 -25.36 0.40
N ASP A 85 -3.94 -24.89 1.48
CA ASP A 85 -4.66 -25.69 2.48
C ASP A 85 -5.99 -25.05 2.92
N PRO A 86 -6.93 -24.80 1.95
CA PRO A 86 -8.19 -24.15 2.25
C PRO A 86 -9.07 -25.02 3.17
N LEU A 87 -9.76 -24.37 4.10
CA LEU A 87 -10.81 -25.00 4.90
C LEU A 87 -12.14 -25.06 4.13
N PRO A 88 -13.08 -25.92 4.56
CA PRO A 88 -14.42 -25.90 3.99
C PRO A 88 -15.05 -24.51 4.05
N GLY A 89 -15.51 -24.01 2.91
CA GLY A 89 -16.07 -22.65 2.75
C GLY A 89 -15.07 -21.60 2.25
N ASP A 90 -13.79 -21.87 2.28
CA ASP A 90 -12.78 -20.98 1.68
C ASP A 90 -12.79 -21.09 0.16
N LYS A 91 -12.45 -19.98 -0.50
CA LYS A 91 -12.05 -20.03 -1.91
C LYS A 91 -10.66 -20.64 -2.01
N HIS A 92 -10.49 -21.62 -2.89
CA HIS A 92 -9.17 -22.11 -3.26
C HIS A 92 -8.50 -21.15 -4.26
N GLY A 93 -7.28 -20.72 -3.96
CA GLY A 93 -6.54 -19.74 -4.76
C GLY A 93 -6.90 -18.29 -4.40
N TYR A 94 -6.37 -17.33 -5.15
CA TYR A 94 -6.58 -15.91 -4.88
C TYR A 94 -7.94 -15.41 -5.35
N PHE A 95 -8.46 -14.35 -4.74
CA PHE A 95 -9.64 -13.65 -5.23
C PHE A 95 -9.34 -12.96 -6.56
N THR A 96 -10.27 -13.09 -7.49
CA THR A 96 -10.30 -12.34 -8.74
C THR A 96 -11.20 -11.11 -8.62
N ALA A 97 -11.12 -10.18 -9.56
CA ALA A 97 -12.06 -9.05 -9.62
C ALA A 97 -13.51 -9.51 -9.78
N GLU A 98 -13.76 -10.59 -10.53
CA GLU A 98 -15.08 -11.19 -10.69
C GLU A 98 -15.64 -11.75 -9.38
N ASP A 99 -14.82 -12.44 -8.57
CA ASP A 99 -15.23 -12.93 -7.24
C ASP A 99 -15.70 -11.79 -6.35
N ILE A 100 -14.97 -10.66 -6.38
CA ILE A 100 -15.26 -9.49 -5.56
C ILE A 100 -16.53 -8.79 -6.06
N LEU A 101 -16.59 -8.49 -7.35
CA LEU A 101 -17.69 -7.75 -7.96
C LEU A 101 -19.01 -8.53 -7.90
N SER A 102 -18.97 -9.87 -7.92
CA SER A 102 -20.18 -10.71 -7.77
C SER A 102 -20.85 -10.59 -6.40
N ARG A 103 -20.17 -10.01 -5.41
CA ARG A 103 -20.63 -9.88 -4.02
C ARG A 103 -20.69 -8.44 -3.52
N THR A 104 -20.35 -7.49 -4.37
CA THR A 104 -20.22 -6.07 -3.99
C THR A 104 -20.84 -5.16 -5.06
N ASP A 105 -21.08 -3.91 -4.68
CA ASP A 105 -21.62 -2.89 -5.58
C ASP A 105 -20.50 -1.96 -6.05
N ALA A 106 -20.07 -2.13 -7.30
CA ALA A 106 -18.97 -1.34 -7.88
C ALA A 106 -19.27 0.16 -7.91
N ALA A 107 -20.52 0.56 -8.05
CA ALA A 107 -20.92 1.96 -8.18
C ALA A 107 -21.06 2.67 -6.83
N GLU A 108 -21.36 1.95 -5.75
CA GLU A 108 -21.68 2.55 -4.44
C GLU A 108 -20.58 2.37 -3.40
N ALA A 109 -19.77 1.29 -3.48
CA ALA A 109 -18.80 0.97 -2.46
C ALA A 109 -17.46 1.72 -2.62
N ALA A 110 -16.78 1.96 -1.50
CA ALA A 110 -15.37 2.33 -1.48
C ALA A 110 -14.51 1.08 -1.32
N TYR A 111 -13.47 0.94 -2.14
CA TYR A 111 -12.60 -0.22 -2.20
C TYR A 111 -11.25 0.08 -1.55
N TYR A 112 -10.92 -0.66 -0.50
CA TYR A 112 -9.67 -0.54 0.25
C TYR A 112 -8.81 -1.77 0.04
N LEU A 113 -7.70 -1.61 -0.68
CA LEU A 113 -6.78 -2.68 -1.00
C LEU A 113 -5.48 -2.54 -0.22
N CYS A 114 -5.05 -3.60 0.44
CA CYS A 114 -3.75 -3.66 1.12
C CYS A 114 -3.14 -5.05 0.95
N GLY A 115 -1.98 -5.15 0.28
CA GLY A 115 -1.36 -6.44 -0.02
C GLY A 115 -0.11 -6.34 -0.87
N PRO A 116 0.35 -7.49 -1.41
CA PRO A 116 1.47 -7.53 -2.32
C PRO A 116 1.21 -6.78 -3.62
N GLN A 117 2.26 -6.23 -4.23
CA GLN A 117 2.15 -5.49 -5.49
C GLN A 117 1.49 -6.30 -6.62
N ALA A 118 1.71 -7.62 -6.66
CA ALA A 118 1.08 -8.51 -7.63
C ALA A 118 -0.45 -8.50 -7.52
N MET A 119 -1.01 -8.41 -6.30
CA MET A 119 -2.44 -8.31 -6.06
C MET A 119 -3.02 -7.02 -6.66
N TYR A 120 -2.35 -5.88 -6.49
CA TYR A 120 -2.83 -4.62 -7.06
C TYR A 120 -2.91 -4.68 -8.58
N ARG A 121 -1.88 -5.21 -9.23
CA ARG A 121 -1.86 -5.36 -10.70
C ARG A 121 -2.98 -6.28 -11.18
N SER A 122 -3.19 -7.41 -10.51
CA SER A 122 -4.21 -8.39 -10.93
C SER A 122 -5.64 -7.90 -10.72
N LEU A 123 -5.88 -7.04 -9.73
CA LEU A 123 -7.22 -6.57 -9.38
C LEU A 123 -7.59 -5.23 -10.01
N HIS A 124 -6.61 -4.32 -10.18
CA HIS A 124 -6.87 -2.95 -10.63
C HIS A 124 -7.67 -2.89 -11.93
N ASP A 125 -7.19 -3.58 -12.98
CA ASP A 125 -7.83 -3.51 -14.29
C ASP A 125 -9.22 -4.14 -14.29
N GLY A 126 -9.36 -5.27 -13.58
CA GLY A 126 -10.65 -5.96 -13.47
C GLY A 126 -11.69 -5.19 -12.67
N LEU A 127 -11.31 -4.57 -11.55
CA LEU A 127 -12.19 -3.74 -10.73
C LEU A 127 -12.59 -2.46 -11.49
N THR A 128 -11.64 -1.83 -12.17
CA THR A 128 -11.91 -0.63 -12.99
C THR A 128 -12.84 -0.96 -14.16
N ALA A 129 -12.58 -2.04 -14.89
CA ALA A 129 -13.45 -2.51 -15.97
C ALA A 129 -14.85 -2.88 -15.45
N GLY A 130 -14.94 -3.36 -14.21
CA GLY A 130 -16.19 -3.68 -13.52
C GLY A 130 -16.93 -2.45 -12.96
N GLY A 131 -16.45 -1.23 -13.20
CA GLY A 131 -17.14 0.01 -12.84
C GLY A 131 -16.71 0.67 -11.55
N VAL A 132 -15.65 0.18 -10.89
CA VAL A 132 -15.09 0.86 -9.71
C VAL A 132 -14.40 2.15 -10.14
N ALA A 133 -14.94 3.30 -9.74
CA ALA A 133 -14.38 4.59 -10.07
C ALA A 133 -13.04 4.84 -9.35
N PRO A 134 -12.04 5.48 -9.99
CA PRO A 134 -10.74 5.76 -9.37
C PRO A 134 -10.83 6.50 -8.03
N ALA A 135 -11.79 7.41 -7.86
CA ALA A 135 -12.01 8.15 -6.61
C ALA A 135 -12.49 7.26 -5.44
N ARG A 136 -12.92 6.03 -5.72
CA ARG A 136 -13.38 5.05 -4.72
C ARG A 136 -12.38 3.95 -4.46
N TYR A 137 -11.23 3.98 -5.13
CA TYR A 137 -10.20 2.98 -5.07
C TYR A 137 -9.04 3.49 -4.21
N HIS A 138 -8.91 2.94 -3.01
CA HIS A 138 -7.87 3.28 -2.04
C HIS A 138 -6.90 2.11 -1.93
N GLN A 139 -5.60 2.39 -2.01
CA GLN A 139 -4.58 1.36 -1.83
C GLN A 139 -3.44 1.91 -0.98
N GLU A 140 -2.87 1.05 -0.16
CA GLU A 140 -1.68 1.34 0.63
C GLU A 140 -0.58 0.35 0.29
N VAL A 141 0.46 0.84 -0.38
CA VAL A 141 1.62 0.05 -0.78
C VAL A 141 2.88 0.82 -0.38
N PRO A 142 3.78 0.23 0.40
CA PRO A 142 5.08 0.83 0.68
C PRO A 142 5.83 1.17 -0.61
N GLY A 143 6.50 2.32 -0.64
CA GLY A 143 7.18 2.82 -1.83
C GLY A 143 8.24 1.88 -2.38
N GLU A 144 8.89 1.13 -1.52
CA GLU A 144 9.91 0.13 -1.87
C GLU A 144 9.37 -1.03 -2.72
N LEU A 145 8.05 -1.24 -2.70
CA LEU A 145 7.39 -2.25 -3.53
C LEU A 145 6.98 -1.73 -4.92
N HIS A 146 7.08 -0.41 -5.14
CA HIS A 146 6.82 0.23 -6.44
C HIS A 146 8.06 0.18 -7.32
N ARG A 147 8.48 -1.00 -7.71
CA ARG A 147 9.68 -1.19 -8.53
C ARG A 147 9.45 -0.76 -9.97
N PRO A 148 10.50 -0.28 -10.65
CA PRO A 148 10.46 -0.04 -12.08
C PRO A 148 10.00 -1.27 -12.88
N PRO A 149 9.21 -1.08 -13.95
CA PRO A 149 8.65 -2.18 -14.75
C PRO A 149 9.67 -2.81 -15.74
N TYR A 150 10.93 -2.45 -15.65
CA TYR A 150 12.02 -2.97 -16.47
C TYR A 150 13.04 -3.71 -15.59
N PRO A 151 13.81 -4.64 -16.19
CA PRO A 151 14.87 -5.35 -15.48
C PRO A 151 15.90 -4.36 -14.88
N ILE A 152 16.23 -4.54 -13.61
CA ILE A 152 17.29 -3.80 -12.94
C ILE A 152 18.38 -4.82 -12.58
N SER A 153 19.62 -4.51 -12.94
CA SER A 153 20.75 -5.33 -12.48
C SER A 153 21.01 -5.06 -11.00
N VAL A 154 21.17 -6.11 -10.22
CA VAL A 154 21.55 -6.01 -8.80
C VAL A 154 22.97 -5.47 -8.62
N GLU A 155 23.79 -5.48 -9.68
CA GLU A 155 25.13 -4.93 -9.68
C GLU A 155 25.18 -3.45 -10.04
N GLU A 156 24.04 -2.88 -10.46
CA GLU A 156 23.96 -1.48 -10.89
C GLU A 156 23.83 -0.56 -9.68
N HIS A 157 24.85 0.31 -9.51
CA HIS A 157 24.94 1.22 -8.38
C HIS A 157 25.31 2.63 -8.84
N TYR A 158 24.77 3.63 -8.14
CA TYR A 158 24.97 5.04 -8.46
C TYR A 158 25.44 5.83 -7.25
N PRO A 159 26.39 6.79 -7.42
CA PRO A 159 26.70 7.77 -6.39
C PRO A 159 25.48 8.62 -6.07
N LEU A 160 25.17 8.76 -4.78
CA LEU A 160 24.12 9.64 -4.28
C LEU A 160 24.75 10.65 -3.31
N THR A 161 24.79 11.90 -3.72
CA THR A 161 25.27 13.00 -2.89
C THR A 161 24.10 13.76 -2.31
N ILE A 162 24.04 13.86 -0.99
CA ILE A 162 23.01 14.64 -0.27
C ILE A 162 23.64 15.75 0.54
N THR A 163 23.06 16.95 0.45
CA THR A 163 23.38 18.08 1.31
C THR A 163 22.21 18.38 2.24
N ALA A 164 22.44 18.27 3.54
CA ALA A 164 21.47 18.56 4.59
C ALA A 164 22.06 19.62 5.54
N GLY A 165 21.59 20.85 5.42
CA GLY A 165 22.19 21.99 6.11
C GLY A 165 23.62 22.23 5.68
N SER A 166 24.59 22.17 6.63
CA SER A 166 26.02 22.33 6.35
C SER A 166 26.75 21.00 6.06
N ARG A 167 26.05 19.88 6.10
CA ARG A 167 26.68 18.56 5.93
C ARG A 167 26.40 18.03 4.52
N THR A 168 27.44 17.66 3.80
CA THR A 168 27.31 16.92 2.53
C THR A 168 27.88 15.51 2.72
N VAL A 169 27.13 14.53 2.27
CA VAL A 169 27.50 13.10 2.33
C VAL A 169 27.27 12.48 0.95
N THR A 170 28.22 11.68 0.50
CA THR A 170 28.06 10.85 -0.69
C THR A 170 28.00 9.39 -0.29
N VAL A 171 26.99 8.69 -0.76
CA VAL A 171 26.74 7.27 -0.49
C VAL A 171 26.52 6.54 -1.82
N THR A 172 26.56 5.22 -1.80
CA THR A 172 26.25 4.40 -2.96
C THR A 172 24.80 3.93 -2.86
N ALA A 173 24.00 4.20 -3.88
CA ALA A 173 22.63 3.72 -3.98
C ALA A 173 22.57 2.60 -5.03
N ALA A 174 21.95 1.45 -4.68
CA ALA A 174 21.65 0.40 -5.65
C ALA A 174 20.48 0.81 -6.53
N ALA A 175 20.49 0.42 -7.80
CA ALA A 175 19.39 0.73 -8.73
C ALA A 175 18.06 0.09 -8.32
N GLU A 176 18.10 -0.98 -7.53
CA GLU A 176 16.93 -1.71 -7.06
C GLU A 176 16.35 -1.22 -5.72
N GLU A 177 17.04 -0.31 -5.04
CA GLU A 177 16.56 0.29 -3.77
C GLU A 177 16.03 1.71 -3.98
N THR A 178 15.11 2.16 -3.12
CA THR A 178 14.69 3.55 -3.15
C THR A 178 15.79 4.48 -2.64
N VAL A 179 15.79 5.72 -3.11
CA VAL A 179 16.73 6.75 -2.63
C VAL A 179 16.67 6.90 -1.11
N LEU A 180 15.49 6.77 -0.50
CA LEU A 180 15.32 6.80 0.95
C LEU A 180 16.07 5.65 1.64
N VAL A 181 15.95 4.43 1.15
CA VAL A 181 16.62 3.25 1.71
C VAL A 181 18.13 3.41 1.62
N ALA A 182 18.65 3.90 0.48
CA ALA A 182 20.08 4.18 0.32
C ALA A 182 20.61 5.18 1.37
N LEU A 183 19.83 6.23 1.64
CA LEU A 183 20.19 7.25 2.65
C LEU A 183 20.17 6.68 4.07
N GLU A 184 19.12 5.94 4.42
CA GLU A 184 18.98 5.29 5.74
C GLU A 184 20.11 4.29 6.00
N ARG A 185 20.42 3.44 5.02
CA ARG A 185 21.53 2.48 5.08
C ARG A 185 22.87 3.15 5.30
N ALA A 186 23.05 4.36 4.78
CA ALA A 186 24.26 5.17 4.98
C ALA A 186 24.24 5.99 6.29
N GLY A 187 23.28 5.79 7.16
CA GLY A 187 23.15 6.52 8.43
C GLY A 187 22.63 7.95 8.29
N VAL A 188 22.12 8.32 7.12
CA VAL A 188 21.38 9.57 6.95
C VAL A 188 19.90 9.28 7.29
N SER A 189 19.34 10.06 8.21
CA SER A 189 17.95 9.85 8.67
C SER A 189 17.04 10.97 8.14
N PRO A 190 16.61 10.91 6.86
CA PRO A 190 15.64 11.86 6.34
C PRO A 190 14.29 11.64 7.02
N ARG A 191 13.48 12.69 7.09
CA ARG A 191 12.09 12.53 7.57
C ARG A 191 11.32 11.64 6.62
N ALA A 192 10.74 10.56 7.12
CA ALA A 192 9.88 9.67 6.33
C ALA A 192 8.82 9.06 7.24
N TYR A 193 7.57 9.02 6.75
CA TYR A 193 6.46 8.44 7.49
C TYR A 193 5.75 7.35 6.68
N CYS A 194 5.01 7.70 5.61
CA CYS A 194 4.19 6.74 4.87
C CYS A 194 5.00 5.77 4.01
N ARG A 195 6.21 6.12 3.57
CA ARG A 195 7.09 5.36 2.67
C ARG A 195 6.42 4.94 1.35
N SER A 196 5.34 5.64 0.96
CA SER A 196 4.53 5.35 -0.23
C SER A 196 4.32 6.54 -1.16
N GLY A 197 5.04 7.66 -0.93
CA GLY A 197 4.94 8.86 -1.76
C GLY A 197 3.75 9.78 -1.45
N SER A 198 2.89 9.43 -0.49
CA SER A 198 1.62 10.15 -0.26
C SER A 198 1.74 11.34 0.71
N CYS A 199 2.53 11.21 1.79
CA CYS A 199 2.52 12.21 2.87
C CYS A 199 3.42 13.42 2.64
N GLY A 200 4.37 13.36 1.71
CA GLY A 200 5.30 14.45 1.39
C GLY A 200 6.43 14.70 2.39
N PHE A 201 6.49 13.99 3.53
CA PHE A 201 7.52 14.25 4.56
C PHE A 201 8.95 13.97 4.12
N CYS A 202 9.17 13.03 3.23
CA CYS A 202 10.49 12.74 2.68
C CYS A 202 10.89 13.63 1.50
N ARG A 203 10.06 14.61 1.14
CA ARG A 203 10.25 15.46 -0.04
C ARG A 203 11.64 16.09 -0.04
N ALA A 204 12.36 15.93 -1.14
CA ALA A 204 13.70 16.46 -1.37
C ALA A 204 13.78 17.09 -2.76
N LYS A 205 14.77 17.93 -2.98
CA LYS A 205 15.02 18.55 -4.28
C LYS A 205 16.14 17.81 -5.01
N LEU A 206 15.84 17.35 -6.21
CA LEU A 206 16.79 16.76 -7.14
C LEU A 206 17.52 17.89 -7.88
N LEU A 207 18.82 18.04 -7.65
CA LEU A 207 19.65 19.04 -8.31
C LEU A 207 20.23 18.52 -9.61
N THR A 208 20.72 17.27 -9.62
CA THR A 208 21.26 16.61 -10.81
C THR A 208 20.93 15.11 -10.79
N GLY A 209 20.94 14.53 -11.98
CA GLY A 209 20.68 13.11 -12.20
C GLY A 209 19.23 12.81 -12.50
N GLU A 210 18.94 11.51 -12.56
CA GLU A 210 17.61 10.99 -12.93
C GLU A 210 17.15 9.96 -11.91
N VAL A 211 15.88 10.02 -11.58
CA VAL A 211 15.19 9.00 -10.77
C VAL A 211 13.97 8.49 -11.55
N TRP A 212 13.65 7.23 -11.36
CA TRP A 212 12.37 6.69 -11.76
C TRP A 212 11.42 6.69 -10.56
N THR A 213 10.21 7.16 -10.75
CA THR A 213 9.12 7.09 -9.78
C THR A 213 7.89 6.54 -10.49
N ASP A 214 7.11 5.70 -9.81
CA ASP A 214 5.87 5.19 -10.37
C ASP A 214 4.94 6.37 -10.73
N PRO A 215 4.56 6.54 -12.03
CA PRO A 215 3.74 7.66 -12.46
C PRO A 215 2.36 7.73 -11.79
N ALA A 216 1.87 6.61 -11.28
CA ALA A 216 0.60 6.54 -10.54
C ALA A 216 0.72 7.10 -9.11
N ARG A 217 1.92 7.55 -8.70
CA ARG A 217 2.18 8.06 -7.34
C ARG A 217 2.43 9.57 -7.33
N ALA A 218 2.00 10.19 -6.24
CA ALA A 218 2.21 11.62 -6.01
C ALA A 218 3.68 12.02 -5.84
N GLY A 219 4.58 11.02 -5.74
CA GLY A 219 6.01 11.23 -5.60
C GLY A 219 6.80 11.47 -6.88
N ALA A 220 6.14 11.47 -8.05
CA ALA A 220 6.83 11.77 -9.32
C ALA A 220 7.49 13.16 -9.27
N PRO A 221 8.71 13.31 -9.83
CA PRO A 221 9.42 14.59 -9.82
C PRO A 221 8.61 15.69 -10.50
N THR A 222 8.36 16.77 -9.78
CA THR A 222 7.76 18.01 -10.32
C THR A 222 8.59 19.19 -9.86
N ASP A 223 8.96 20.07 -10.76
CA ASP A 223 9.76 21.27 -10.45
C ASP A 223 11.07 20.94 -9.68
N GLY A 224 11.68 19.81 -9.98
CA GLY A 224 12.85 19.31 -9.29
C GLY A 224 12.62 18.73 -7.90
N MET A 225 11.37 18.69 -7.41
CA MET A 225 11.02 18.06 -6.13
C MET A 225 10.54 16.65 -6.35
N PHE A 226 11.00 15.71 -5.52
CA PHE A 226 10.61 14.29 -5.59
C PHE A 226 10.45 13.68 -4.19
N HIS A 227 9.91 12.46 -4.11
CA HIS A 227 9.77 11.71 -2.87
C HIS A 227 10.76 10.53 -2.84
N PRO A 228 11.89 10.65 -2.13
CA PRO A 228 12.91 9.60 -2.02
C PRO A 228 12.37 8.21 -1.64
N CYS A 229 11.27 8.12 -0.89
CA CYS A 229 10.72 6.86 -0.42
C CYS A 229 10.08 5.99 -1.52
N CYS A 230 9.80 6.54 -2.69
CA CYS A 230 9.20 5.82 -3.82
C CYS A 230 9.90 6.11 -5.15
N SER A 231 11.13 6.62 -5.09
CA SER A 231 11.95 6.94 -6.26
C SER A 231 13.22 6.11 -6.27
N PHE A 232 13.55 5.55 -7.43
CA PHE A 232 14.71 4.69 -7.66
C PHE A 232 15.76 5.42 -8.48
N PRO A 233 17.04 5.31 -8.15
CA PRO A 233 18.10 5.99 -8.88
C PRO A 233 18.27 5.40 -10.29
N ARG A 234 18.54 6.28 -11.26
CA ARG A 234 18.79 5.94 -12.68
C ARG A 234 20.15 6.47 -13.16
N SER A 235 20.78 7.32 -12.38
CA SER A 235 22.11 7.86 -12.62
C SER A 235 22.71 8.34 -11.30
N ALA A 236 23.91 8.90 -11.34
CA ALA A 236 24.46 9.63 -10.19
C ALA A 236 23.52 10.78 -9.81
N LEU A 237 23.21 10.91 -8.52
CA LEU A 237 22.24 11.88 -7.98
C LEU A 237 22.92 12.93 -7.09
N THR A 238 22.43 14.16 -7.18
CA THR A 238 22.70 15.20 -6.18
C THR A 238 21.38 15.73 -5.66
N VAL A 239 21.17 15.67 -4.34
CA VAL A 239 19.91 16.04 -3.68
C VAL A 239 20.14 16.99 -2.50
N VAL A 240 19.14 17.82 -2.18
CA VAL A 240 19.10 18.71 -1.01
C VAL A 240 17.72 18.68 -0.35
#